data_954e029da5f47d31f20b9b2a874244f9
#
_entry.id   954e029da5f47d31f20b9b2a874244f9
#
_cell.length_a   1.000
_cell.length_b   1.000
_cell.length_c   1.000
_cell.angle_alpha   90.00
_cell.angle_beta   90.00
_cell.angle_gamma   90.00
#
_symmetry.space_group_name_H-M   'P 1'
#
loop_
_entity.id
_entity.type
_entity.pdbx_description
1 polymer ?
#
loop_
_entity_poly.entity_id
_entity_poly.type
_entity_poly.pdbx_seq_one_letter_code
_entity_poly.pdbx_strand_id
1 'polypeptide(L)'
;MDTYGININLPSSPGPSAPFTPSKQQNNIYDPNELIRRRQRAQQEIEEATAMMREIEECYSIASSLTKNGFPSQAGIPGTEYFRSAYQEISDMLHDSIPLNLERAIFLIENAYLNNQLNFNDFQKSISEKADYCKWRMRELKLNPHDGLAQNMAIFSLLTDTLNIRQPGTEKTVTHYPLKYNLDDYDSQKNFTSHFVNTLLTTNVGQCHSMPLLYLILAERLGAKAYLALAPQHSFVKIQDDNGAWYNLELTCRSILSDYHYMNSSYIKSEAIRNKLYMN
;
A
#
# COMPACT_ATOMS: atom_id res chain seq x y z
N MET A 1 31.11 12.46 13.42
CA MET A 1 30.83 12.97 12.06
C MET A 1 31.22 11.84 11.11
N ASP A 2 30.36 10.90 10.87
CA ASP A 2 30.66 9.75 10.02
C ASP A 2 29.84 9.87 8.74
N THR A 3 30.57 10.07 7.65
CA THR A 3 30.06 10.16 6.29
C THR A 3 29.73 8.76 5.78
N TYR A 4 28.46 8.46 5.56
CA TYR A 4 28.02 7.23 4.88
C TYR A 4 28.37 7.31 3.39
N GLY A 5 29.46 6.64 3.02
CA GLY A 5 29.85 6.45 1.63
C GLY A 5 28.99 5.34 0.99
N ILE A 6 28.12 5.74 0.05
CA ILE A 6 27.38 4.79 -0.79
C ILE A 6 28.32 4.29 -1.90
N ASN A 7 28.66 3.02 -1.85
CA ASN A 7 29.47 2.36 -2.86
C ASN A 7 28.55 1.90 -4.00
N ILE A 8 28.57 2.60 -5.14
CA ILE A 8 27.79 2.26 -6.33
C ILE A 8 28.63 1.37 -7.24
N ASN A 9 28.34 0.07 -7.24
CA ASN A 9 28.87 -0.85 -8.25
C ASN A 9 28.09 -0.67 -9.55
N LEU A 10 28.72 -0.10 -10.57
CA LEU A 10 28.21 -0.01 -11.93
C LEU A 10 28.33 -1.38 -12.63
N PRO A 11 27.30 -1.87 -13.31
CA PRO A 11 27.41 -3.09 -14.09
C PRO A 11 28.30 -2.87 -15.33
N SER A 12 29.15 -3.88 -15.61
CA SER A 12 30.04 -3.93 -16.77
C SER A 12 29.28 -3.92 -18.10
N SER A 13 29.87 -3.25 -19.08
CA SER A 13 29.36 -3.10 -20.45
C SER A 13 29.05 -4.44 -21.12
N PRO A 14 28.00 -4.53 -21.95
CA PRO A 14 27.73 -5.73 -22.75
C PRO A 14 28.77 -5.93 -23.84
N GLY A 15 29.21 -7.19 -24.01
CA GLY A 15 30.15 -7.63 -25.03
C GLY A 15 29.55 -7.55 -26.46
N PRO A 16 30.38 -7.80 -27.49
CA PRO A 16 30.03 -7.48 -28.87
C PRO A 16 28.87 -8.34 -29.40
N SER A 17 27.92 -7.65 -30.03
CA SER A 17 26.71 -8.19 -30.63
C SER A 17 26.99 -9.04 -31.87
N ALA A 18 26.25 -10.15 -32.02
CA ALA A 18 26.21 -11.02 -33.16
C ALA A 18 25.86 -10.30 -34.49
N PRO A 19 26.26 -10.83 -35.66
CA PRO A 19 26.08 -10.13 -36.91
C PRO A 19 24.61 -10.01 -37.33
N PHE A 20 24.30 -8.82 -37.82
CA PHE A 20 22.98 -8.38 -38.29
C PHE A 20 22.60 -9.13 -39.59
N THR A 21 21.54 -9.91 -39.56
CA THR A 21 20.89 -10.41 -40.78
C THR A 21 19.83 -9.42 -41.25
N PRO A 22 19.84 -8.91 -42.47
CA PRO A 22 18.82 -7.97 -42.92
C PRO A 22 17.50 -8.69 -43.14
N SER A 23 16.51 -8.35 -42.34
CA SER A 23 15.12 -8.74 -42.55
C SER A 23 14.50 -7.90 -43.68
N LYS A 24 13.62 -8.55 -44.46
CA LYS A 24 12.90 -8.02 -45.60
C LYS A 24 12.36 -6.61 -45.36
N GLN A 25 12.61 -5.70 -46.31
CA GLN A 25 12.04 -4.38 -46.43
C GLN A 25 10.50 -4.46 -46.31
N GLN A 26 9.97 -4.05 -45.16
CA GLN A 26 8.60 -3.59 -45.06
C GLN A 26 8.56 -2.18 -45.66
N ASN A 27 7.73 -1.99 -46.67
CA ASN A 27 7.40 -0.67 -47.21
C ASN A 27 6.79 0.16 -46.10
N ASN A 28 7.59 0.96 -45.41
CA ASN A 28 7.12 1.98 -44.51
C ASN A 28 6.43 3.06 -45.36
N ILE A 29 5.10 3.01 -45.40
CA ILE A 29 4.30 4.13 -45.89
C ILE A 29 4.51 5.25 -44.87
N TYR A 30 5.30 6.25 -45.26
CA TYR A 30 5.55 7.43 -44.44
C TYR A 30 4.24 8.21 -44.25
N ASP A 31 3.62 8.14 -43.06
CA ASP A 31 2.48 8.98 -42.73
C ASP A 31 3.01 10.25 -42.01
N PRO A 32 2.96 11.42 -42.68
CA PRO A 32 3.40 12.69 -42.12
C PRO A 32 2.66 13.03 -40.81
N ASN A 33 1.43 12.57 -40.67
CA ASN A 33 0.62 12.82 -39.46
C ASN A 33 1.11 11.98 -38.27
N GLU A 34 1.75 10.85 -38.49
CA GLU A 34 2.35 10.06 -37.44
C GLU A 34 3.53 10.80 -36.77
N LEU A 35 4.36 11.47 -37.57
CA LEU A 35 5.47 12.28 -37.06
C LEU A 35 4.96 13.46 -36.23
N ILE A 36 3.88 14.11 -36.68
CA ILE A 36 3.24 15.20 -35.95
C ILE A 36 2.70 14.68 -34.60
N ARG A 37 1.99 13.55 -34.63
CA ARG A 37 1.46 12.92 -33.40
C ARG A 37 2.57 12.50 -32.43
N ARG A 38 3.68 11.99 -32.92
CA ARG A 38 4.86 11.65 -32.09
C ARG A 38 5.48 12.89 -31.46
N ARG A 39 5.60 13.99 -32.20
CA ARG A 39 6.10 15.27 -31.67
C ARG A 39 5.16 15.84 -30.61
N GLN A 40 3.86 15.81 -30.84
CA GLN A 40 2.88 16.29 -29.87
C GLN A 40 2.92 15.48 -28.58
N ARG A 41 3.01 14.14 -28.66
CA ARG A 41 3.16 13.29 -27.49
C ARG A 41 4.46 13.58 -26.74
N ALA A 42 5.59 13.68 -27.45
CA ALA A 42 6.86 14.00 -26.84
C ALA A 42 6.85 15.37 -26.14
N GLN A 43 6.18 16.35 -26.76
CA GLN A 43 6.03 17.69 -26.14
C GLN A 43 5.18 17.61 -24.87
N GLN A 44 4.05 16.88 -24.92
CA GLN A 44 3.20 16.69 -23.76
C GLN A 44 3.93 15.95 -22.63
N GLU A 45 4.70 14.91 -22.95
CA GLU A 45 5.53 14.17 -22.00
C GLU A 45 6.57 15.09 -21.31
N ILE A 46 7.18 16.01 -22.07
CA ILE A 46 8.13 17.00 -21.55
C ILE A 46 7.42 17.98 -20.60
N GLU A 47 6.24 18.48 -20.98
CA GLU A 47 5.46 19.42 -20.16
C GLU A 47 5.01 18.76 -18.84
N GLU A 48 4.53 17.53 -18.90
CA GLU A 48 4.14 16.75 -17.73
C GLU A 48 5.33 16.42 -16.83
N ALA A 49 6.48 16.03 -17.41
CA ALA A 49 7.71 15.80 -16.66
C ALA A 49 8.21 17.09 -15.98
N THR A 50 8.12 18.23 -16.67
CA THR A 50 8.51 19.54 -16.13
C THR A 50 7.60 19.95 -14.96
N ALA A 51 6.28 19.72 -15.08
CA ALA A 51 5.33 19.99 -14.01
C ALA A 51 5.64 19.12 -12.78
N MET A 52 5.88 17.83 -12.98
CA MET A 52 6.22 16.89 -11.90
C MET A 52 7.55 17.28 -11.21
N MET A 53 8.58 17.72 -11.98
CA MET A 53 9.83 18.19 -11.38
C MET A 53 9.64 19.43 -10.51
N ARG A 54 8.75 20.35 -10.90
CA ARG A 54 8.41 21.52 -10.06
C ARG A 54 7.73 21.10 -8.76
N GLU A 55 6.77 20.17 -8.82
CA GLU A 55 6.13 19.63 -7.59
C GLU A 55 7.14 18.98 -6.66
N ILE A 56 8.08 18.20 -7.21
CA ILE A 56 9.16 17.57 -6.44
C ILE A 56 10.05 18.62 -5.79
N GLU A 57 10.49 19.65 -6.55
CA GLU A 57 11.31 20.74 -6.04
C GLU A 57 10.58 21.52 -4.93
N GLU A 58 9.30 21.77 -5.09
CA GLU A 58 8.46 22.40 -4.08
C GLU A 58 8.36 21.55 -2.81
N CYS A 59 8.10 20.25 -2.95
CA CYS A 59 8.09 19.30 -1.83
C CYS A 59 9.44 19.25 -1.10
N TYR A 60 10.56 19.22 -1.82
CA TYR A 60 11.89 19.27 -1.22
C TYR A 60 12.17 20.62 -0.52
N SER A 61 11.71 21.72 -1.10
CA SER A 61 11.83 23.05 -0.49
C SER A 61 11.06 23.12 0.82
N ILE A 62 9.82 22.64 0.84
CA ILE A 62 8.98 22.57 2.03
C ILE A 62 9.63 21.65 3.08
N ALA A 63 10.03 20.43 2.69
CA ALA A 63 10.68 19.48 3.58
C ALA A 63 11.99 20.05 4.17
N SER A 64 12.82 20.73 3.36
CA SER A 64 14.04 21.38 3.80
C SER A 64 13.77 22.54 4.77
N SER A 65 12.71 23.31 4.53
CA SER A 65 12.26 24.37 5.44
C SER A 65 11.80 23.80 6.78
N LEU A 66 11.03 22.72 6.76
CA LEU A 66 10.54 22.05 7.95
C LEU A 66 11.69 21.43 8.76
N THR A 67 12.67 20.81 8.11
CA THR A 67 13.85 20.25 8.81
C THR A 67 14.73 21.33 9.45
N LYS A 68 14.82 22.51 8.87
CA LYS A 68 15.59 23.64 9.44
C LYS A 68 14.87 24.34 10.58
N ASN A 69 13.56 24.52 10.45
CA ASN A 69 12.77 25.36 11.35
C ASN A 69 11.90 24.53 12.33
N GLY A 70 11.91 23.20 12.18
CA GLY A 70 10.96 22.29 12.83
C GLY A 70 9.54 22.44 12.28
N PHE A 71 8.71 21.47 12.61
CA PHE A 71 7.29 21.58 12.28
C PHE A 71 6.63 22.66 13.15
N PRO A 72 5.80 23.54 12.57
CA PRO A 72 5.03 24.50 13.36
C PRO A 72 4.23 23.74 14.42
N SER A 73 4.38 24.16 15.68
CA SER A 73 3.61 23.55 16.75
C SER A 73 2.13 23.88 16.57
N GLN A 74 1.31 22.85 16.49
CA GLN A 74 -0.14 22.95 16.47
C GLN A 74 -0.74 22.92 17.89
N ALA A 75 0.11 22.91 18.92
CA ALA A 75 -0.30 22.65 20.30
C ALA A 75 -1.30 23.68 20.89
N GLY A 76 -1.39 24.87 20.32
CA GLY A 76 -2.34 25.89 20.78
C GLY A 76 -3.62 25.98 19.94
N ILE A 77 -3.74 25.19 18.87
CA ILE A 77 -4.90 25.26 17.98
C ILE A 77 -6.06 24.46 18.58
N PRO A 78 -7.23 25.06 18.80
CA PRO A 78 -8.41 24.33 19.26
C PRO A 78 -8.76 23.17 18.32
N GLY A 79 -9.16 22.03 18.85
CA GLY A 79 -9.51 20.84 18.08
C GLY A 79 -8.33 19.91 17.74
N THR A 80 -7.09 20.25 18.18
CA THR A 80 -5.91 19.39 17.98
C THR A 80 -5.55 18.56 19.22
N GLU A 81 -6.32 18.66 20.30
CA GLU A 81 -6.03 18.03 21.59
C GLU A 81 -5.91 16.50 21.48
N TYR A 82 -6.83 15.90 20.75
CA TYR A 82 -6.85 14.45 20.57
C TYR A 82 -5.66 13.93 19.73
N PHE A 83 -5.24 14.71 18.74
CA PHE A 83 -4.06 14.38 17.92
C PHE A 83 -2.76 14.46 18.72
N ARG A 84 -2.65 15.38 19.70
CA ARG A 84 -1.47 15.45 20.57
C ARG A 84 -1.32 14.20 21.42
N SER A 85 -2.42 13.73 22.00
CA SER A 85 -2.43 12.49 22.78
C SER A 85 -2.04 11.29 21.92
N ALA A 86 -2.61 11.17 20.71
CA ALA A 86 -2.27 10.12 19.75
C ALA A 86 -0.79 10.21 19.34
N TYR A 87 -0.29 11.41 19.03
CA TYR A 87 1.10 11.65 18.66
C TYR A 87 2.07 11.19 19.75
N GLN A 88 1.77 11.51 21.03
CA GLN A 88 2.65 11.12 22.14
C GLN A 88 2.79 9.59 22.22
N GLU A 89 1.68 8.86 22.22
CA GLU A 89 1.70 7.39 22.32
C GLU A 89 2.38 6.75 21.11
N ILE A 90 2.14 7.26 19.89
CA ILE A 90 2.81 6.78 18.67
C ILE A 90 4.30 7.11 18.69
N SER A 91 4.67 8.31 19.17
CA SER A 91 6.07 8.71 19.33
C SER A 91 6.80 7.79 20.31
N ASP A 92 6.16 7.41 21.41
CA ASP A 92 6.73 6.48 22.38
C ASP A 92 6.95 5.08 21.77
N MET A 93 6.06 4.61 20.87
CA MET A 93 6.25 3.39 20.09
C MET A 93 7.45 3.50 19.12
N LEU A 94 7.59 4.64 18.43
CA LEU A 94 8.65 4.85 17.44
C LEU A 94 10.04 5.05 18.07
N HIS A 95 10.08 5.45 19.36
CA HIS A 95 11.32 5.59 20.14
C HIS A 95 11.59 4.37 21.06
N ASP A 96 10.93 3.25 20.81
CA ASP A 96 11.08 2.02 21.58
C ASP A 96 10.80 2.17 23.09
N SER A 97 10.08 3.22 23.50
CA SER A 97 9.69 3.44 24.89
C SER A 97 8.55 2.50 25.33
N ILE A 98 7.74 2.12 24.37
CA ILE A 98 6.71 1.07 24.48
C ILE A 98 6.73 0.19 23.22
N PRO A 99 6.24 -1.06 23.28
CA PRO A 99 6.22 -1.94 22.13
C PRO A 99 5.43 -1.35 20.96
N LEU A 100 5.98 -1.46 19.73
CA LEU A 100 5.27 -1.09 18.52
C LEU A 100 4.03 -1.98 18.35
N ASN A 101 2.89 -1.37 18.10
CA ASN A 101 1.62 -2.05 17.88
C ASN A 101 0.86 -1.31 16.77
N LEU A 102 0.82 -1.90 15.57
CA LEU A 102 0.20 -1.28 14.40
C LEU A 102 -1.29 -1.05 14.59
N GLU A 103 -2.00 -2.03 15.17
CA GLU A 103 -3.43 -1.93 15.45
C GLU A 103 -3.74 -0.73 16.36
N ARG A 104 -2.93 -0.57 17.43
CA ARG A 104 -3.09 0.54 18.37
C ARG A 104 -2.77 1.89 17.71
N ALA A 105 -1.70 1.96 16.94
CA ALA A 105 -1.29 3.19 16.25
C ALA A 105 -2.36 3.67 15.26
N ILE A 106 -2.93 2.76 14.46
CA ILE A 106 -4.03 3.09 13.53
C ILE A 106 -5.26 3.56 14.29
N PHE A 107 -5.66 2.83 15.33
CA PHE A 107 -6.79 3.22 16.16
C PHE A 107 -6.63 4.63 16.75
N LEU A 108 -5.45 4.97 17.25
CA LEU A 108 -5.18 6.28 17.86
C LEU A 108 -5.41 7.44 16.89
N ILE A 109 -4.94 7.29 15.65
CA ILE A 109 -5.10 8.32 14.59
C ILE A 109 -6.57 8.48 14.23
N GLU A 110 -7.26 7.36 13.98
CA GLU A 110 -8.68 7.38 13.60
C GLU A 110 -9.56 7.90 14.72
N ASN A 111 -9.29 7.51 15.95
CA ASN A 111 -10.01 7.96 17.14
C ASN A 111 -9.78 9.46 17.39
N ALA A 112 -8.56 9.96 17.22
CA ALA A 112 -8.27 11.39 17.33
C ALA A 112 -9.05 12.21 16.30
N TYR A 113 -9.11 11.75 15.04
CA TYR A 113 -9.90 12.39 14.01
C TYR A 113 -11.41 12.44 14.35
N LEU A 114 -11.91 11.40 14.99
CA LEU A 114 -13.30 11.28 15.42
C LEU A 114 -13.53 11.80 16.87
N ASN A 115 -12.69 12.71 17.34
CA ASN A 115 -12.81 13.36 18.66
C ASN A 115 -12.89 12.37 19.84
N ASN A 116 -12.12 11.28 19.75
CA ASN A 116 -12.08 10.20 20.75
C ASN A 116 -13.43 9.50 21.00
N GLN A 117 -14.25 9.38 19.96
CA GLN A 117 -15.56 8.73 20.05
C GLN A 117 -15.54 7.23 19.77
N LEU A 118 -14.42 6.67 19.33
CA LEU A 118 -14.28 5.24 19.08
C LEU A 118 -13.99 4.46 20.37
N ASN A 119 -14.43 3.21 20.41
CA ASN A 119 -14.12 2.27 21.48
C ASN A 119 -13.03 1.29 21.02
N PHE A 120 -11.89 1.29 21.70
CA PHE A 120 -10.78 0.39 21.35
C PHE A 120 -11.12 -1.08 21.53
N ASN A 121 -11.90 -1.45 22.54
CA ASN A 121 -12.29 -2.85 22.75
C ASN A 121 -13.17 -3.38 21.61
N ASP A 122 -14.08 -2.56 21.09
CA ASP A 122 -14.93 -2.94 19.95
C ASP A 122 -14.10 -3.08 18.66
N PHE A 123 -13.14 -2.17 18.45
CA PHE A 123 -12.18 -2.23 17.36
C PHE A 123 -11.37 -3.52 17.43
N GLN A 124 -10.76 -3.82 18.57
CA GLN A 124 -9.99 -5.05 18.81
C GLN A 124 -10.83 -6.31 18.64
N LYS A 125 -12.07 -6.30 19.13
CA LYS A 125 -12.98 -7.45 19.00
C LYS A 125 -13.26 -7.76 17.54
N SER A 126 -13.56 -6.76 16.71
CA SER A 126 -13.83 -6.94 15.29
C SER A 126 -12.62 -7.50 14.53
N ILE A 127 -11.40 -7.07 14.89
CA ILE A 127 -10.16 -7.58 14.31
C ILE A 127 -9.91 -9.02 14.78
N SER A 128 -10.13 -9.29 16.08
CA SER A 128 -9.94 -10.63 16.65
C SER A 128 -10.86 -11.66 16.00
N GLU A 129 -12.12 -11.31 15.75
CA GLU A 129 -13.06 -12.20 15.02
C GLU A 129 -12.54 -12.54 13.61
N LYS A 130 -12.02 -11.55 12.88
CA LYS A 130 -11.45 -11.79 11.55
C LYS A 130 -10.19 -12.67 11.62
N ALA A 131 -9.31 -12.43 12.59
CA ALA A 131 -8.14 -13.27 12.81
C ALA A 131 -8.52 -14.71 13.16
N ASP A 132 -9.57 -14.91 13.95
CA ASP A 132 -10.08 -16.24 14.28
C ASP A 132 -10.70 -16.93 13.05
N TYR A 133 -11.37 -16.20 12.17
CA TYR A 133 -11.85 -16.75 10.89
C TYR A 133 -10.70 -17.27 10.03
N CYS A 134 -9.59 -16.53 9.94
CA CYS A 134 -8.40 -17.01 9.25
C CYS A 134 -7.86 -18.32 9.87
N LYS A 135 -7.72 -18.36 11.21
CA LYS A 135 -7.24 -19.56 11.92
C LYS A 135 -8.16 -20.76 11.72
N TRP A 136 -9.48 -20.54 11.74
CA TRP A 136 -10.46 -21.62 11.53
C TRP A 136 -10.39 -22.12 10.09
N ARG A 137 -10.28 -21.23 9.13
CA ARG A 137 -10.12 -21.58 7.72
C ARG A 137 -8.85 -22.37 7.47
N MET A 138 -7.73 -21.98 8.06
CA MET A 138 -6.48 -22.74 7.97
C MET A 138 -6.61 -24.15 8.55
N ARG A 139 -7.28 -24.31 9.69
CA ARG A 139 -7.55 -25.63 10.28
C ARG A 139 -8.44 -26.51 9.38
N GLU A 140 -9.50 -25.93 8.83
CA GLU A 140 -10.42 -26.61 7.90
C GLU A 140 -9.66 -27.13 6.67
N LEU A 141 -8.75 -26.33 6.14
CA LEU A 141 -7.89 -26.67 5.00
C LEU A 141 -6.66 -27.52 5.38
N LYS A 142 -6.48 -27.83 6.66
CA LYS A 142 -5.32 -28.56 7.21
C LYS A 142 -3.97 -27.93 6.86
N LEU A 143 -3.94 -26.59 6.80
CA LEU A 143 -2.71 -25.83 6.56
C LEU A 143 -1.90 -25.72 7.84
N ASN A 144 -0.56 -25.61 7.68
CA ASN A 144 0.33 -25.34 8.79
C ASN A 144 0.08 -23.92 9.33
N PRO A 145 -0.28 -23.76 10.63
CA PRO A 145 -0.57 -22.45 11.20
C PRO A 145 0.65 -21.52 11.32
N HIS A 146 1.86 -22.07 11.16
CA HIS A 146 3.13 -21.32 11.21
C HIS A 146 3.74 -21.08 9.81
N ASP A 147 3.07 -21.49 8.76
CA ASP A 147 3.46 -21.21 7.39
C ASP A 147 3.03 -19.78 7.00
N GLY A 148 4.01 -18.92 6.76
CA GLY A 148 3.77 -17.50 6.47
C GLY A 148 2.98 -17.28 5.19
N LEU A 149 3.19 -18.11 4.15
CA LEU A 149 2.42 -18.02 2.92
C LEU A 149 0.96 -18.46 3.14
N ALA A 150 0.75 -19.57 3.87
CA ALA A 150 -0.60 -20.05 4.20
C ALA A 150 -1.37 -19.01 5.05
N GLN A 151 -0.71 -18.36 6.02
CA GLN A 151 -1.28 -17.27 6.81
C GLN A 151 -1.70 -16.09 5.91
N ASN A 152 -0.81 -15.65 5.02
CA ASN A 152 -1.09 -14.57 4.09
C ASN A 152 -2.24 -14.91 3.14
N MET A 153 -2.29 -16.14 2.60
CA MET A 153 -3.38 -16.59 1.73
C MET A 153 -4.71 -16.72 2.47
N ALA A 154 -4.70 -17.12 3.75
CA ALA A 154 -5.89 -17.13 4.59
C ALA A 154 -6.46 -15.72 4.80
N ILE A 155 -5.59 -14.73 5.05
CA ILE A 155 -6.00 -13.32 5.17
C ILE A 155 -6.53 -12.83 3.82
N PHE A 156 -5.80 -13.06 2.73
CA PHE A 156 -6.21 -12.61 1.40
C PHE A 156 -7.58 -13.17 1.03
N SER A 157 -7.78 -14.49 1.16
CA SER A 157 -9.07 -15.10 0.85
C SER A 157 -10.20 -14.62 1.77
N LEU A 158 -9.92 -14.36 3.06
CA LEU A 158 -10.92 -13.76 3.95
C LEU A 158 -11.38 -12.40 3.46
N LEU A 159 -10.48 -11.57 2.97
CA LEU A 159 -10.79 -10.20 2.54
C LEU A 159 -11.35 -10.12 1.12
N THR A 160 -11.13 -11.15 0.28
CA THR A 160 -11.49 -11.12 -1.15
C THR A 160 -12.60 -12.08 -1.56
N ASP A 161 -12.86 -13.14 -0.77
CA ASP A 161 -13.80 -14.21 -1.14
C ASP A 161 -15.01 -14.27 -0.21
N THR A 162 -16.09 -14.86 -0.70
CA THR A 162 -17.20 -15.29 0.17
C THR A 162 -16.84 -16.64 0.77
N LEU A 163 -16.75 -16.73 2.08
CA LEU A 163 -16.36 -17.94 2.81
C LEU A 163 -17.47 -18.39 3.74
N ASN A 164 -17.75 -19.69 3.73
CA ASN A 164 -18.55 -20.34 4.76
C ASN A 164 -17.61 -20.98 5.77
N ILE A 165 -17.49 -20.38 6.94
CA ILE A 165 -16.50 -20.73 7.96
C ILE A 165 -17.23 -21.46 9.10
N ARG A 166 -16.84 -22.70 9.35
CA ARG A 166 -17.37 -23.49 10.46
C ARG A 166 -16.71 -23.07 11.76
N GLN A 167 -17.52 -22.66 12.73
CA GLN A 167 -17.03 -22.30 14.05
C GLN A 167 -16.59 -23.57 14.81
N PRO A 168 -15.33 -23.65 15.30
CA PRO A 168 -14.84 -24.82 16.01
C PRO A 168 -15.67 -25.15 17.27
N GLY A 169 -15.92 -26.45 17.47
CA GLY A 169 -16.71 -26.94 18.62
C GLY A 169 -18.21 -26.69 18.52
N THR A 170 -18.70 -26.18 17.40
CA THR A 170 -20.12 -25.95 17.15
C THR A 170 -20.53 -26.47 15.76
N GLU A 171 -21.82 -26.63 15.53
CA GLU A 171 -22.38 -26.89 14.20
C GLU A 171 -22.67 -25.58 13.43
N LYS A 172 -22.32 -24.44 14.00
CA LYS A 172 -22.60 -23.13 13.38
C LYS A 172 -21.63 -22.86 12.24
N THR A 173 -22.19 -22.42 11.12
CA THR A 173 -21.44 -21.89 9.98
C THR A 173 -21.73 -20.40 9.87
N VAL A 174 -20.66 -19.60 9.72
CA VAL A 174 -20.75 -18.16 9.50
C VAL A 174 -20.38 -17.89 8.05
N THR A 175 -21.27 -17.21 7.33
CA THR A 175 -20.94 -16.69 5.99
C THR A 175 -20.23 -15.36 6.13
N HIS A 176 -18.99 -15.30 5.70
CA HIS A 176 -18.20 -14.08 5.61
C HIS A 176 -18.21 -13.58 4.17
N TYR A 177 -18.45 -12.29 3.99
CA TYR A 177 -18.45 -11.65 2.67
C TYR A 177 -17.16 -10.84 2.47
N PRO A 178 -16.67 -10.75 1.22
CA PRO A 178 -15.46 -10.01 0.92
C PRO A 178 -15.64 -8.51 1.16
N LEU A 179 -14.52 -7.83 1.35
CA LEU A 179 -14.48 -6.38 1.38
C LEU A 179 -14.96 -5.81 0.03
N LYS A 180 -15.55 -4.63 0.06
CA LYS A 180 -15.96 -3.88 -1.13
C LYS A 180 -15.16 -2.60 -1.25
N TYR A 181 -14.64 -2.33 -2.44
CA TYR A 181 -14.05 -1.04 -2.73
C TYR A 181 -15.14 0.01 -2.91
N ASN A 182 -14.94 1.20 -2.33
CA ASN A 182 -15.89 2.31 -2.42
C ASN A 182 -15.75 3.03 -3.77
N LEU A 183 -16.45 2.54 -4.79
CA LEU A 183 -16.44 3.15 -6.12
C LEU A 183 -17.25 4.45 -6.18
N ASP A 184 -18.22 4.65 -5.28
CA ASP A 184 -19.10 5.83 -5.25
C ASP A 184 -18.36 7.08 -4.74
N ASP A 185 -17.25 6.88 -4.04
CA ASP A 185 -16.39 7.93 -3.48
C ASP A 185 -14.92 7.46 -3.56
N TYR A 186 -14.47 7.11 -4.77
CA TYR A 186 -13.18 6.47 -5.01
C TYR A 186 -11.97 7.32 -4.57
N ASP A 187 -12.12 8.64 -4.56
CA ASP A 187 -11.12 9.62 -4.12
C ASP A 187 -11.37 10.14 -2.70
N SER A 188 -12.39 9.61 -2.01
CA SER A 188 -12.78 9.97 -0.64
C SER A 188 -13.03 11.48 -0.40
N GLN A 189 -13.43 12.20 -1.45
CA GLN A 189 -13.76 13.62 -1.37
C GLN A 189 -15.07 13.88 -0.62
N LYS A 190 -15.99 12.93 -0.66
CA LYS A 190 -17.29 13.04 0.04
C LYS A 190 -17.16 12.63 1.50
N ASN A 191 -16.37 11.59 1.77
CA ASN A 191 -16.19 11.06 3.12
C ASN A 191 -14.76 10.56 3.35
N PHE A 192 -13.96 11.38 3.99
CA PHE A 192 -12.57 11.06 4.32
C PHE A 192 -12.43 9.80 5.20
N THR A 193 -13.43 9.48 6.04
CA THR A 193 -13.38 8.30 6.90
C THR A 193 -13.45 6.97 6.14
N SER A 194 -13.70 6.98 4.82
CA SER A 194 -13.56 5.80 3.96
C SER A 194 -12.13 5.23 3.95
N HIS A 195 -11.13 6.05 4.31
CA HIS A 195 -9.74 5.62 4.52
C HIS A 195 -9.51 4.90 5.85
N PHE A 196 -10.48 4.87 6.75
CA PHE A 196 -10.32 4.33 8.10
C PHE A 196 -10.62 2.84 8.17
N VAL A 197 -9.78 2.13 8.92
CA VAL A 197 -9.98 0.71 9.24
C VAL A 197 -11.26 0.51 10.06
N ASN A 198 -11.56 1.43 11.00
CA ASN A 198 -12.80 1.38 11.77
C ASN A 198 -14.05 1.44 10.86
N THR A 199 -14.05 2.32 9.85
CA THR A 199 -15.14 2.39 8.88
C THR A 199 -15.23 1.12 8.07
N LEU A 200 -14.08 0.58 7.62
CA LEU A 200 -14.02 -0.68 6.89
C LEU A 200 -14.57 -1.86 7.71
N LEU A 201 -14.22 -1.94 9.01
CA LEU A 201 -14.68 -2.99 9.92
C LEU A 201 -16.20 -2.95 10.12
N THR A 202 -16.80 -1.75 10.15
CA THR A 202 -18.24 -1.56 10.44
C THR A 202 -19.11 -1.65 9.19
N THR A 203 -18.60 -1.23 8.03
CA THR A 203 -19.37 -1.16 6.77
C THR A 203 -19.02 -2.24 5.76
N ASN A 204 -17.89 -2.90 5.93
CA ASN A 204 -17.27 -3.81 4.94
C ASN A 204 -16.91 -3.12 3.61
N VAL A 205 -16.89 -1.78 3.59
CA VAL A 205 -16.55 -0.94 2.43
C VAL A 205 -15.37 -0.04 2.79
N GLY A 206 -14.36 0.01 1.94
CA GLY A 206 -13.15 0.79 2.18
C GLY A 206 -12.44 1.24 0.91
N GLN A 207 -11.24 1.75 1.11
CA GLN A 207 -10.39 2.32 0.08
C GLN A 207 -9.05 1.60 0.00
N CYS A 208 -8.24 1.95 -1.00
CA CYS A 208 -6.89 1.41 -1.17
C CYS A 208 -5.97 1.67 0.04
N HIS A 209 -6.35 2.55 0.95
CA HIS A 209 -5.62 2.82 2.20
C HIS A 209 -6.08 1.90 3.35
N SER A 210 -7.38 1.86 3.64
CA SER A 210 -7.92 1.09 4.78
C SER A 210 -7.80 -0.43 4.59
N MET A 211 -7.94 -0.93 3.34
CA MET A 211 -7.86 -2.35 3.06
C MET A 211 -6.47 -2.95 3.34
N PRO A 212 -5.35 -2.39 2.83
CA PRO A 212 -4.01 -2.86 3.18
C PRO A 212 -3.68 -2.72 4.67
N LEU A 213 -4.12 -1.67 5.33
CA LEU A 213 -3.89 -1.49 6.77
C LEU A 213 -4.57 -2.58 7.59
N LEU A 214 -5.84 -2.92 7.28
CA LEU A 214 -6.51 -4.05 7.91
C LEU A 214 -5.77 -5.38 7.65
N TYR A 215 -5.29 -5.58 6.42
CA TYR A 215 -4.49 -6.76 6.08
C TYR A 215 -3.25 -6.86 6.97
N LEU A 216 -2.49 -5.77 7.11
CA LEU A 216 -1.26 -5.75 7.92
C LEU A 216 -1.53 -6.00 9.40
N ILE A 217 -2.62 -5.46 9.95
CA ILE A 217 -3.03 -5.76 11.34
C ILE A 217 -3.33 -7.26 11.51
N LEU A 218 -4.03 -7.86 10.54
CA LEU A 218 -4.32 -9.30 10.57
C LEU A 218 -3.04 -10.14 10.41
N ALA A 219 -2.11 -9.70 9.56
CA ALA A 219 -0.82 -10.35 9.39
C ALA A 219 -0.01 -10.32 10.70
N GLU A 220 0.08 -9.18 11.38
CA GLU A 220 0.71 -9.07 12.70
C GLU A 220 0.07 -10.01 13.71
N ARG A 221 -1.27 -10.08 13.76
CA ARG A 221 -2.03 -10.96 14.65
C ARG A 221 -1.81 -12.46 14.40
N LEU A 222 -1.52 -12.85 13.16
CA LEU A 222 -1.27 -14.24 12.77
C LEU A 222 0.22 -14.61 12.77
N GLY A 223 1.10 -13.61 12.85
CA GLY A 223 2.55 -13.79 12.75
C GLY A 223 3.05 -13.91 11.31
N ALA A 224 2.25 -13.50 10.33
CA ALA A 224 2.63 -13.47 8.93
C ALA A 224 3.48 -12.23 8.61
N LYS A 225 4.44 -12.36 7.69
CA LYS A 225 5.19 -11.22 7.16
C LYS A 225 4.46 -10.63 5.96
N ALA A 226 4.08 -9.37 6.06
CA ALA A 226 3.47 -8.60 4.99
C ALA A 226 3.95 -7.16 5.07
N TYR A 227 3.95 -6.46 3.94
CA TYR A 227 4.51 -5.12 3.82
C TYR A 227 3.53 -4.21 3.09
N LEU A 228 3.47 -2.95 3.50
CA LEU A 228 2.77 -1.90 2.76
C LEU A 228 3.63 -1.48 1.58
N ALA A 229 3.05 -1.49 0.39
CA ALA A 229 3.65 -0.93 -0.80
C ALA A 229 2.85 0.27 -1.29
N LEU A 230 3.55 1.27 -1.80
CA LEU A 230 2.98 2.53 -2.25
C LEU A 230 3.26 2.73 -3.73
N ALA A 231 2.23 3.13 -4.46
CA ALA A 231 2.32 3.65 -5.82
C ALA A 231 1.69 5.06 -5.85
N PRO A 232 1.87 5.86 -6.90
CA PRO A 232 1.20 7.14 -7.00
C PRO A 232 -0.30 7.01 -6.78
N GLN A 233 -0.83 7.69 -5.77
CA GLN A 233 -2.24 7.69 -5.35
C GLN A 233 -2.82 6.29 -5.04
N HIS A 234 -1.98 5.32 -4.72
CA HIS A 234 -2.42 3.96 -4.44
C HIS A 234 -1.54 3.26 -3.41
N SER A 235 -2.14 2.36 -2.64
CA SER A 235 -1.40 1.46 -1.76
C SER A 235 -1.94 0.03 -1.83
N PHE A 236 -1.06 -0.93 -1.65
CA PHE A 236 -1.33 -2.35 -1.74
C PHE A 236 -0.41 -3.14 -0.80
N VAL A 237 -0.57 -4.44 -0.74
CA VAL A 237 0.23 -5.31 0.13
C VAL A 237 1.25 -6.09 -0.68
N LYS A 238 2.48 -6.18 -0.18
CA LYS A 238 3.51 -7.12 -0.70
C LYS A 238 3.77 -8.22 0.31
N ILE A 239 3.92 -9.43 -0.21
CA ILE A 239 4.37 -10.59 0.57
C ILE A 239 5.52 -11.28 -0.15
N GLN A 240 6.31 -12.03 0.59
CA GLN A 240 7.39 -12.85 0.05
C GLN A 240 7.16 -14.30 0.43
N ASP A 241 7.37 -15.22 -0.52
CA ASP A 241 7.36 -16.64 -0.22
C ASP A 241 8.71 -17.13 0.33
N ASP A 242 8.76 -18.40 0.74
CA ASP A 242 9.99 -19.01 1.30
C ASP A 242 11.14 -19.12 0.28
N ASN A 243 10.86 -19.00 -1.01
CA ASN A 243 11.85 -18.98 -2.07
C ASN A 243 12.37 -17.57 -2.39
N GLY A 244 11.83 -16.56 -1.72
CA GLY A 244 12.18 -15.16 -1.91
C GLY A 244 11.44 -14.47 -3.05
N ALA A 245 10.43 -15.11 -3.66
CA ALA A 245 9.60 -14.49 -4.68
C ALA A 245 8.59 -13.52 -4.07
N TRP A 246 8.47 -12.34 -4.69
CA TRP A 246 7.55 -11.30 -4.26
C TRP A 246 6.21 -11.35 -5.00
N TYR A 247 5.13 -11.11 -4.26
CA TYR A 247 3.77 -11.05 -4.76
C TYR A 247 3.09 -9.78 -4.28
N ASN A 248 2.35 -9.13 -5.16
CA ASN A 248 1.55 -7.96 -4.83
C ASN A 248 0.10 -8.40 -4.68
N LEU A 249 -0.46 -8.18 -3.50
CA LEU A 249 -1.84 -8.50 -3.19
C LEU A 249 -2.67 -7.22 -3.33
N GLU A 250 -3.48 -7.20 -4.39
CA GLU A 250 -4.31 -6.06 -4.74
C GLU A 250 -5.73 -6.31 -4.24
N LEU A 251 -6.06 -5.69 -3.10
CA LEU A 251 -7.34 -5.90 -2.43
C LEU A 251 -8.51 -5.19 -3.12
N THR A 252 -8.23 -4.09 -3.82
CA THR A 252 -9.26 -3.29 -4.49
C THR A 252 -9.89 -4.02 -5.68
N CYS A 253 -9.10 -4.81 -6.42
CA CYS A 253 -9.58 -5.66 -7.50
C CYS A 253 -9.50 -7.17 -7.19
N ARG A 254 -9.14 -7.55 -5.95
CA ARG A 254 -9.09 -8.93 -5.45
C ARG A 254 -8.18 -9.84 -6.29
N SER A 255 -7.00 -9.35 -6.63
CA SER A 255 -6.06 -10.03 -7.53
C SER A 255 -4.66 -10.11 -6.94
N ILE A 256 -3.90 -11.10 -7.37
CA ILE A 256 -2.46 -11.19 -7.11
C ILE A 256 -1.77 -10.74 -8.39
N LEU A 257 -0.97 -9.68 -8.29
CA LEU A 257 -0.37 -9.03 -9.43
C LEU A 257 1.17 -9.09 -9.35
N SER A 258 1.82 -9.14 -10.51
CA SER A 258 3.27 -9.04 -10.59
C SER A 258 3.71 -7.57 -10.53
N ASP A 259 4.99 -7.34 -10.19
CA ASP A 259 5.60 -6.01 -10.26
C ASP A 259 5.50 -5.42 -11.68
N TYR A 260 5.56 -6.28 -12.70
CA TYR A 260 5.38 -5.87 -14.10
C TYR A 260 4.06 -5.13 -14.36
N HIS A 261 2.98 -5.52 -13.66
CA HIS A 261 1.68 -4.85 -13.78
C HIS A 261 1.78 -3.36 -13.40
N TYR A 262 2.40 -3.07 -12.26
CA TYR A 262 2.55 -1.68 -11.78
C TYR A 262 3.56 -0.90 -12.61
N MET A 263 4.71 -1.51 -12.92
CA MET A 263 5.80 -0.88 -13.67
C MET A 263 5.42 -0.51 -15.11
N ASN A 264 4.47 -1.23 -15.70
CA ASN A 264 3.93 -0.93 -17.04
C ASN A 264 2.57 -0.27 -17.03
N SER A 265 2.03 0.02 -15.85
CA SER A 265 0.79 0.77 -15.74
C SER A 265 1.00 2.23 -16.11
N SER A 266 -0.08 2.89 -16.53
CA SER A 266 -0.08 4.35 -16.75
C SER A 266 0.09 5.16 -15.45
N TYR A 267 -0.01 4.51 -14.30
CA TYR A 267 0.18 5.13 -12.99
C TYR A 267 1.64 5.50 -12.71
N ILE A 268 2.59 4.68 -13.22
CA ILE A 268 4.01 4.91 -13.01
C ILE A 268 4.65 5.21 -14.36
N LYS A 269 5.01 6.46 -14.57
CA LYS A 269 5.69 6.87 -15.80
C LYS A 269 7.07 6.23 -15.86
N SER A 270 7.46 5.75 -17.03
CA SER A 270 8.78 5.12 -17.26
C SER A 270 9.93 6.04 -16.88
N GLU A 271 9.73 7.36 -16.92
CA GLU A 271 10.71 8.34 -16.46
C GLU A 271 10.87 8.34 -14.94
N ALA A 272 9.79 8.19 -14.17
CA ALA A 272 9.86 8.07 -12.72
C ALA A 272 10.67 6.84 -12.29
N ILE A 273 10.54 5.72 -13.02
CA ILE A 273 11.33 4.52 -12.79
C ILE A 273 12.81 4.76 -13.09
N ARG A 274 13.12 5.35 -14.26
CA ARG A 274 14.51 5.64 -14.64
C ARG A 274 15.20 6.58 -13.68
N ASN A 275 14.49 7.58 -13.18
CA ASN A 275 15.01 8.58 -12.25
C ASN A 275 14.97 8.11 -10.78
N LYS A 276 14.60 6.85 -10.54
CA LYS A 276 14.47 6.27 -9.19
C LYS A 276 13.54 7.06 -8.26
N LEU A 277 12.56 7.76 -8.81
CA LEU A 277 11.51 8.46 -8.05
C LEU A 277 10.45 7.48 -7.53
N TYR A 278 10.37 6.32 -8.14
CA TYR A 278 9.59 5.19 -7.67
C TYR A 278 10.53 4.00 -7.44
N MET A 279 10.54 3.50 -6.23
CA MET A 279 11.26 2.29 -5.82
C MET A 279 10.24 1.28 -5.32
N ASN A 280 10.27 0.10 -5.92
CA ASN A 280 9.42 -1.01 -5.53
C ASN A 280 10.09 -1.86 -4.45
#